data_3c74627c31b1c24fd83023cc37c4e834
#
_entry.id   3c74627c31b1c24fd83023cc37c4e834
#
_cell.length_a   1.000
_cell.length_b   1.000
_cell.length_c   1.000
_cell.angle_alpha   90.00
_cell.angle_beta   90.00
_cell.angle_gamma   90.00
#
_symmetry.space_group_name_H-M   'P 1'
#
loop_
_entity.id
_entity.type
_entity.pdbx_description
1 polymer ?
#
loop_
_entity_poly.entity_id
_entity_poly.type
_entity_poly.pdbx_seq_one_letter_code
_entity_poly.pdbx_strand_id
1 'polypeptide(L)'
;MDAQDVTQEVLLTLFRKINMFQGKSAFSSWVYRITLNTSYMKLRSKKKEPNISIDELMPSFNGAGFQQEKIQDWSENTESLMFNTETRDVINKAVDLLPEKEKVVFLLRDVEGLSTEKTGEILDLTVPAVKSRLHRARLFLRKKLSYYFEEFSSRKAEK
;
A
#
# COMPACT_ATOMS: atom_id res chain seq x y z
N MET A 1 -1.58 -20.98 0.30
CA MET A 1 -0.67 -20.61 1.38
C MET A 1 -1.41 -19.60 2.20
N ASP A 2 -1.66 -19.94 3.38
CA ASP A 2 -2.60 -19.27 4.24
C ASP A 2 -1.90 -18.20 5.07
N ALA A 3 -2.61 -17.15 5.51
CA ALA A 3 -2.07 -16.16 6.44
C ALA A 3 -1.50 -16.82 7.70
N GLN A 4 -2.07 -17.96 8.10
CA GLN A 4 -1.60 -18.78 9.22
C GLN A 4 -0.17 -19.28 9.02
N ASP A 5 0.20 -19.76 7.83
CA ASP A 5 1.57 -20.23 7.55
C ASP A 5 2.59 -19.09 7.67
N VAL A 6 2.22 -17.89 7.21
CA VAL A 6 3.06 -16.69 7.34
C VAL A 6 3.21 -16.32 8.82
N THR A 7 2.12 -16.35 9.56
CA THR A 7 2.13 -16.03 11.00
C THR A 7 3.03 -16.99 11.78
N GLN A 8 2.94 -18.28 11.52
CA GLN A 8 3.81 -19.28 12.17
C GLN A 8 5.28 -19.03 11.86
N GLU A 9 5.63 -18.75 10.60
CA GLU A 9 7.00 -18.46 10.19
C GLU A 9 7.54 -17.18 10.85
N VAL A 10 6.69 -16.15 10.97
CA VAL A 10 7.02 -14.92 11.70
C VAL A 10 7.29 -15.21 13.16
N LEU A 11 6.42 -15.96 13.83
CA LEU A 11 6.59 -16.32 15.25
C LEU A 11 7.87 -17.15 15.47
N LEU A 12 8.14 -18.13 14.61
CA LEU A 12 9.38 -18.90 14.68
C LEU A 12 10.62 -18.02 14.45
N THR A 13 10.53 -17.08 13.52
CA THR A 13 11.64 -16.15 13.26
C THR A 13 11.85 -15.19 14.43
N LEU A 14 10.78 -14.69 15.05
CA LEU A 14 10.86 -13.88 16.26
C LEU A 14 11.52 -14.66 17.40
N PHE A 15 11.06 -15.87 17.65
CA PHE A 15 11.62 -16.72 18.70
C PHE A 15 13.13 -16.97 18.52
N ARG A 16 13.54 -17.29 17.29
CA ARG A 16 14.96 -17.54 16.97
C ARG A 16 15.83 -16.27 17.08
N LYS A 17 15.27 -15.10 16.81
CA LYS A 17 16.02 -13.83 16.72
C LYS A 17 15.81 -12.89 17.91
N ILE A 18 15.01 -13.27 18.91
CA ILE A 18 14.72 -12.39 20.06
C ILE A 18 16.00 -11.96 20.79
N ASN A 19 16.98 -12.87 20.92
CA ASN A 19 18.26 -12.57 21.55
C ASN A 19 19.15 -11.62 20.73
N MET A 20 18.82 -11.38 19.46
CA MET A 20 19.52 -10.42 18.59
C MET A 20 18.91 -9.03 18.66
N PHE A 21 17.80 -8.84 19.36
CA PHE A 21 17.17 -7.54 19.52
C PHE A 21 18.04 -6.64 20.39
N GLN A 22 18.62 -5.60 19.80
CA GLN A 22 19.58 -4.70 20.47
C GLN A 22 18.93 -3.46 21.10
N GLY A 23 17.60 -3.33 21.08
CA GLY A 23 16.91 -2.14 21.61
C GLY A 23 17.14 -0.83 20.85
N LYS A 24 17.76 -0.87 19.67
CA LYS A 24 18.03 0.34 18.84
C LYS A 24 16.77 0.95 18.23
N SER A 25 15.68 0.22 18.21
CA SER A 25 14.35 0.65 17.76
C SER A 25 13.30 0.14 18.73
N ALA A 26 12.05 0.66 18.64
CA ALA A 26 10.95 0.08 19.40
C ALA A 26 10.74 -1.40 19.00
N PHE A 27 10.43 -2.24 19.98
CA PHE A 27 10.22 -3.68 19.73
C PHE A 27 9.15 -3.93 18.66
N SER A 28 8.06 -3.16 18.69
CA SER A 28 7.01 -3.23 17.66
C SER A 28 7.53 -2.98 16.26
N SER A 29 8.43 -1.99 16.04
CA SER A 29 9.04 -1.72 14.74
C SER A 29 9.88 -2.90 14.25
N TRP A 30 10.62 -3.52 15.17
CA TRP A 30 11.43 -4.69 14.86
C TRP A 30 10.55 -5.89 14.47
N VAL A 31 9.43 -6.11 15.17
CA VAL A 31 8.43 -7.14 14.82
C VAL A 31 7.80 -6.85 13.46
N TYR A 32 7.37 -5.62 13.20
CA TYR A 32 6.84 -5.22 11.88
C TYR A 32 7.83 -5.50 10.75
N ARG A 33 9.11 -5.17 10.94
CA ARG A 33 10.17 -5.43 9.95
C ARG A 33 10.31 -6.92 9.66
N ILE A 34 10.30 -7.77 10.67
CA ILE A 34 10.36 -9.23 10.49
C ILE A 34 9.12 -9.72 9.74
N THR A 35 7.93 -9.29 10.14
CA THR A 35 6.67 -9.68 9.50
C THR A 35 6.65 -9.31 8.03
N LEU A 36 6.99 -8.07 7.69
CA LEU A 36 7.06 -7.60 6.32
C LEU A 36 8.05 -8.40 5.48
N ASN A 37 9.27 -8.57 5.99
CA ASN A 37 10.30 -9.31 5.25
C ASN A 37 9.88 -10.77 4.99
N THR A 38 9.32 -11.44 6.00
CA THR A 38 8.83 -12.83 5.86
C THR A 38 7.69 -12.91 4.84
N SER A 39 6.72 -11.99 4.93
CA SER A 39 5.59 -11.91 4.00
C SER A 39 6.05 -11.67 2.57
N TYR A 40 6.98 -10.73 2.36
CA TYR A 40 7.51 -10.43 1.02
C TYR A 40 8.35 -11.55 0.44
N MET A 41 9.21 -12.19 1.21
CA MET A 41 9.95 -13.36 0.73
C MET A 41 9.01 -14.45 0.23
N LYS A 42 7.92 -14.68 0.94
CA LYS A 42 6.91 -15.67 0.54
C LYS A 42 6.09 -15.23 -0.68
N LEU A 43 5.73 -13.96 -0.79
CA LEU A 43 5.05 -13.43 -1.97
C LEU A 43 5.95 -13.50 -3.23
N ARG A 44 7.22 -13.16 -3.12
CA ARG A 44 8.19 -13.26 -4.23
C ARG A 44 8.41 -14.69 -4.69
N SER A 45 8.45 -15.66 -3.78
CA SER A 45 8.57 -17.08 -4.16
C SER A 45 7.37 -17.59 -4.97
N LYS A 46 6.20 -16.93 -4.84
CA LYS A 46 4.97 -17.26 -5.60
C LYS A 46 4.82 -16.51 -6.91
N LYS A 47 5.32 -15.27 -7.00
CA LYS A 47 5.22 -14.46 -8.21
C LYS A 47 6.39 -14.79 -9.15
N LYS A 48 6.12 -15.57 -10.20
CA LYS A 48 6.99 -15.73 -11.37
C LYS A 48 6.87 -14.57 -12.37
N GLU A 49 6.17 -13.49 -12.04
CA GLU A 49 5.91 -12.39 -12.95
C GLU A 49 6.90 -11.24 -12.76
N PRO A 50 7.36 -10.60 -13.85
CA PRO A 50 8.26 -9.46 -13.80
C PRO A 50 7.58 -8.29 -13.10
N ASN A 51 8.34 -7.59 -12.24
CA ASN A 51 7.91 -6.32 -11.64
C ASN A 51 7.62 -5.31 -12.75
N ILE A 52 6.34 -5.01 -12.99
CA ILE A 52 5.96 -3.89 -13.83
C ILE A 52 6.42 -2.63 -13.09
N SER A 53 7.28 -1.83 -13.74
CA SER A 53 7.74 -0.58 -13.17
C SER A 53 6.56 0.39 -13.02
N ILE A 54 6.46 1.08 -11.88
CA ILE A 54 5.44 2.12 -11.69
C ILE A 54 5.60 3.24 -12.72
N ASP A 55 6.84 3.44 -13.22
CA ASP A 55 7.15 4.45 -14.23
C ASP A 55 6.53 4.13 -15.60
N GLU A 56 6.26 2.85 -15.89
CA GLU A 56 5.53 2.43 -17.10
C GLU A 56 4.01 2.65 -16.98
N LEU A 57 3.50 2.68 -15.74
CA LEU A 57 2.07 2.87 -15.45
C LEU A 57 1.70 4.32 -15.14
N MET A 58 2.70 5.15 -14.83
CA MET A 58 2.52 6.58 -14.61
C MET A 58 2.80 7.36 -15.90
N PRO A 59 1.99 8.39 -16.24
CA PRO A 59 2.36 9.33 -17.28
C PRO A 59 3.69 9.99 -16.87
N SER A 60 4.61 10.10 -17.85
CA SER A 60 5.95 10.64 -17.70
C SER A 60 5.95 11.89 -16.80
N PHE A 61 6.59 11.81 -15.66
CA PHE A 61 6.82 12.95 -14.79
C PHE A 61 7.91 13.82 -15.42
N ASN A 62 7.55 14.62 -16.41
CA ASN A 62 8.39 15.73 -16.83
C ASN A 62 8.36 16.76 -15.68
N GLY A 63 9.50 17.04 -15.09
CA GLY A 63 9.70 17.85 -13.89
C GLY A 63 9.25 19.32 -13.95
N ALA A 64 8.19 19.61 -14.67
CA ALA A 64 7.52 20.89 -14.74
C ALA A 64 6.07 20.73 -14.26
N GLY A 65 5.84 21.14 -13.02
CA GLY A 65 4.54 21.58 -12.53
C GLY A 65 3.40 20.57 -12.59
N PHE A 66 2.85 20.28 -11.43
CA PHE A 66 1.51 19.70 -11.30
C PHE A 66 0.54 20.35 -12.29
N GLN A 67 0.23 19.69 -13.39
CA GLN A 67 -1.05 19.91 -14.04
C GLN A 67 -2.09 19.27 -13.14
N GLN A 68 -2.78 20.12 -12.40
CA GLN A 68 -3.99 19.82 -11.68
C GLN A 68 -5.07 19.50 -12.70
N GLU A 69 -5.09 18.25 -13.21
CA GLU A 69 -6.35 17.75 -13.75
C GLU A 69 -7.33 17.84 -12.58
N LYS A 70 -8.44 18.55 -12.80
CA LYS A 70 -9.55 18.69 -11.85
C LYS A 70 -10.04 17.28 -11.50
N ILE A 71 -9.47 16.72 -10.45
CA ILE A 71 -9.93 15.46 -9.90
C ILE A 71 -11.14 15.81 -9.07
N GLN A 72 -12.28 15.27 -9.47
CA GLN A 72 -13.54 15.41 -8.79
C GLN A 72 -13.37 15.05 -7.31
N ASP A 73 -13.79 15.94 -6.42
CA ASP A 73 -13.75 15.71 -4.98
C ASP A 73 -14.87 14.74 -4.60
N TRP A 74 -14.49 13.55 -4.15
CA TRP A 74 -15.43 12.49 -3.80
C TRP A 74 -15.76 12.46 -2.30
N SER A 75 -15.34 13.46 -1.54
CA SER A 75 -15.47 13.46 -0.08
C SER A 75 -16.92 13.32 0.41
N GLU A 76 -17.90 13.78 -0.35
CA GLU A 76 -19.30 13.77 0.04
C GLU A 76 -20.04 12.41 -0.14
N ASN A 77 -19.46 11.47 -0.90
CA ASN A 77 -20.10 10.18 -1.19
C ASN A 77 -19.40 8.96 -0.62
N THR A 78 -18.29 9.13 0.06
CA THR A 78 -17.38 8.03 0.42
C THR A 78 -17.97 7.11 1.50
N GLU A 79 -18.75 7.64 2.46
CA GLU A 79 -19.33 6.83 3.55
C GLU A 79 -20.35 5.80 3.06
N SER A 80 -21.22 6.16 2.12
CA SER A 80 -22.23 5.24 1.59
C SER A 80 -21.65 4.17 0.65
N LEU A 81 -20.47 4.44 0.05
CA LEU A 81 -19.78 3.53 -0.86
C LEU A 81 -18.95 2.47 -0.11
N MET A 82 -18.46 2.78 1.09
CA MET A 82 -17.63 1.84 1.87
C MET A 82 -18.41 0.62 2.40
N PHE A 83 -19.73 0.67 2.43
CA PHE A 83 -20.56 -0.44 2.93
C PHE A 83 -20.85 -1.51 1.87
N ASN A 84 -20.49 -1.29 0.61
CA ASN A 84 -20.75 -2.28 -0.44
C ASN A 84 -19.53 -3.22 -0.60
N THR A 85 -19.76 -4.52 -0.50
CA THR A 85 -18.75 -5.58 -0.68
C THR A 85 -18.02 -5.43 -2.02
N GLU A 86 -18.74 -5.07 -3.07
CA GLU A 86 -18.20 -4.85 -4.42
C GLU A 86 -17.16 -3.73 -4.44
N THR A 87 -17.45 -2.60 -3.78
CA THR A 87 -16.51 -1.47 -3.67
C THR A 87 -15.23 -1.86 -2.92
N ARG A 88 -15.35 -2.64 -1.85
CA ARG A 88 -14.18 -3.16 -1.12
C ARG A 88 -13.31 -4.05 -1.98
N ASP A 89 -13.91 -4.93 -2.78
CA ASP A 89 -13.18 -5.81 -3.68
C ASP A 89 -12.45 -5.02 -4.78
N VAL A 90 -13.06 -3.97 -5.30
CA VAL A 90 -12.41 -3.08 -6.28
C VAL A 90 -11.23 -2.34 -5.67
N ILE A 91 -11.39 -1.79 -4.46
CA ILE A 91 -10.29 -1.14 -3.73
C ILE A 91 -9.15 -2.13 -3.46
N ASN A 92 -9.46 -3.33 -2.96
CA ASN A 92 -8.46 -4.35 -2.68
C ASN A 92 -7.70 -4.74 -3.95
N LYS A 93 -8.39 -4.96 -5.06
CA LYS A 93 -7.77 -5.24 -6.36
C LYS A 93 -6.86 -4.10 -6.82
N ALA A 94 -7.28 -2.84 -6.65
CA ALA A 94 -6.46 -1.69 -6.98
C ALA A 94 -5.19 -1.61 -6.11
N VAL A 95 -5.32 -1.88 -4.80
CA VAL A 95 -4.18 -1.96 -3.87
C VAL A 95 -3.25 -3.11 -4.24
N ASP A 96 -3.79 -4.24 -4.72
CA ASP A 96 -2.97 -5.38 -5.15
C ASP A 96 -2.13 -5.09 -6.40
N LEU A 97 -2.57 -4.15 -7.23
CA LEU A 97 -1.82 -3.68 -8.40
C LEU A 97 -0.70 -2.69 -8.05
N LEU A 98 -0.66 -2.15 -6.82
CA LEU A 98 0.44 -1.28 -6.41
C LEU A 98 1.77 -2.05 -6.44
N PRO A 99 2.84 -1.43 -6.95
CA PRO A 99 4.18 -1.98 -6.81
C PRO A 99 4.53 -2.17 -5.33
N GLU A 100 5.31 -3.20 -5.05
CA GLU A 100 5.60 -3.66 -3.68
C GLU A 100 6.10 -2.56 -2.74
N LYS A 101 6.98 -1.67 -3.25
CA LYS A 101 7.59 -0.59 -2.45
C LYS A 101 6.59 0.50 -2.05
N GLU A 102 5.66 0.83 -2.93
CA GLU A 102 4.58 1.79 -2.72
C GLU A 102 3.46 1.19 -1.89
N LYS A 103 3.11 -0.08 -2.15
CA LYS A 103 2.07 -0.83 -1.44
C LYS A 103 2.36 -0.91 0.05
N VAL A 104 3.59 -1.26 0.44
CA VAL A 104 3.93 -1.38 1.86
C VAL A 104 3.86 -0.05 2.59
N VAL A 105 4.33 1.03 1.96
CA VAL A 105 4.23 2.37 2.55
C VAL A 105 2.76 2.78 2.70
N PHE A 106 1.93 2.52 1.69
CA PHE A 106 0.49 2.79 1.74
C PHE A 106 -0.20 2.02 2.87
N LEU A 107 0.06 0.71 2.99
CA LEU A 107 -0.52 -0.12 4.05
C LEU A 107 -0.13 0.38 5.44
N LEU A 108 1.15 0.69 5.69
CA LEU A 108 1.60 1.17 6.99
C LEU A 108 1.05 2.56 7.34
N ARG A 109 0.95 3.46 6.35
CA ARG A 109 0.52 4.85 6.57
C ARG A 109 -1.00 5.03 6.58
N ASP A 110 -1.69 4.49 5.58
CA ASP A 110 -3.10 4.80 5.32
C ASP A 110 -4.03 3.71 5.86
N VAL A 111 -3.57 2.47 5.98
CA VAL A 111 -4.39 1.38 6.54
C VAL A 111 -4.10 1.21 8.03
N GLU A 112 -2.82 1.11 8.43
CA GLU A 112 -2.41 0.91 9.84
C GLU A 112 -2.30 2.23 10.63
N GLY A 113 -2.35 3.38 9.98
CA GLY A 113 -2.31 4.69 10.61
C GLY A 113 -0.98 5.07 11.28
N LEU A 114 0.13 4.40 10.93
CA LEU A 114 1.44 4.71 11.52
C LEU A 114 1.96 6.08 11.07
N SER A 115 2.76 6.74 11.91
CA SER A 115 3.40 8.01 11.52
C SER A 115 4.42 7.83 10.39
N THR A 116 4.77 8.91 9.69
CA THR A 116 5.78 8.89 8.62
C THR A 116 7.15 8.46 9.15
N GLU A 117 7.51 8.95 10.34
CA GLU A 117 8.75 8.63 11.03
C GLU A 117 8.80 7.14 11.39
N LYS A 118 7.70 6.62 11.96
CA LYS A 118 7.58 5.21 12.33
C LYS A 118 7.65 4.28 11.11
N THR A 119 6.99 4.68 10.02
CA THR A 119 7.06 3.95 8.75
C THR A 119 8.48 3.95 8.18
N GLY A 120 9.17 5.10 8.27
CA GLY A 120 10.57 5.20 7.86
C GLY A 120 11.48 4.28 8.68
N GLU A 121 11.31 4.25 10.00
CA GLU A 121 12.04 3.36 10.92
C GLU A 121 11.83 1.87 10.57
N ILE A 122 10.58 1.47 10.32
CA ILE A 122 10.24 0.08 9.98
C ILE A 122 10.86 -0.35 8.65
N LEU A 123 10.80 0.52 7.64
CA LEU A 123 11.21 0.22 6.27
C LEU A 123 12.67 0.58 5.95
N ASP A 124 13.39 1.17 6.91
CA ASP A 124 14.73 1.73 6.72
C ASP A 124 14.76 2.78 5.59
N LEU A 125 13.81 3.72 5.67
CA LEU A 125 13.62 4.79 4.70
C LEU A 125 13.70 6.16 5.37
N THR A 126 14.18 7.15 4.63
CA THR A 126 14.10 8.54 5.06
C THR A 126 12.66 9.06 4.98
N VAL A 127 12.31 10.04 5.82
CA VAL A 127 10.98 10.68 5.82
C VAL A 127 10.59 11.21 4.42
N PRO A 128 11.45 11.90 3.65
CA PRO A 128 11.14 12.28 2.28
C PRO A 128 10.85 11.09 1.35
N ALA A 129 11.57 9.97 1.50
CA ALA A 129 11.34 8.77 0.70
C ALA A 129 9.96 8.15 1.01
N VAL A 130 9.56 8.10 2.29
CA VAL A 130 8.21 7.65 2.69
C VAL A 130 7.15 8.53 2.06
N LYS A 131 7.27 9.87 2.19
CA LYS A 131 6.33 10.83 1.61
C LYS A 131 6.20 10.68 0.10
N SER A 132 7.32 10.55 -0.62
CA SER A 132 7.34 10.37 -2.07
C SER A 132 6.64 9.07 -2.49
N ARG A 133 6.95 7.94 -1.84
CA ARG A 133 6.30 6.66 -2.14
C ARG A 133 4.80 6.68 -1.83
N LEU A 134 4.41 7.25 -0.69
CA LEU A 134 3.00 7.40 -0.34
C LEU A 134 2.24 8.23 -1.36
N HIS A 135 2.83 9.37 -1.78
CA HIS A 135 2.24 10.22 -2.80
C HIS A 135 2.01 9.46 -4.11
N ARG A 136 3.01 8.71 -4.60
CA ARG A 136 2.88 7.88 -5.80
C ARG A 136 1.80 6.79 -5.64
N ALA A 137 1.76 6.12 -4.49
CA ALA A 137 0.73 5.13 -4.22
C ALA A 137 -0.68 5.73 -4.30
N ARG A 138 -0.90 6.89 -3.67
CA ARG A 138 -2.19 7.58 -3.70
C ARG A 138 -2.59 8.06 -5.10
N LEU A 139 -1.64 8.59 -5.88
CA LEU A 139 -1.91 8.98 -7.28
C LEU A 139 -2.31 7.78 -8.13
N PHE A 140 -1.58 6.67 -8.00
CA PHE A 140 -1.90 5.43 -8.72
C PHE A 140 -3.31 4.93 -8.37
N LEU A 141 -3.63 4.83 -7.08
CA LEU A 141 -4.94 4.38 -6.61
C LEU A 141 -6.05 5.33 -7.10
N ARG A 142 -5.84 6.64 -7.01
CA ARG A 142 -6.77 7.64 -7.50
C ARG A 142 -7.07 7.43 -8.99
N LYS A 143 -6.05 7.26 -9.82
CA LYS A 143 -6.22 7.01 -11.24
C LYS A 143 -6.96 5.70 -11.52
N LYS A 144 -6.65 4.62 -10.81
CA LYS A 144 -7.32 3.32 -10.99
C LYS A 144 -8.77 3.34 -10.52
N LEU A 145 -9.07 4.05 -9.46
CA LEU A 145 -10.40 4.11 -8.88
C LEU A 145 -11.31 5.15 -9.58
N SER A 146 -10.75 6.19 -10.24
CA SER A 146 -11.58 7.17 -10.96
C SER A 146 -12.44 6.53 -12.02
N TYR A 147 -11.90 5.64 -12.83
CA TYR A 147 -12.66 4.92 -13.86
C TYR A 147 -13.83 4.12 -13.27
N TYR A 148 -13.62 3.46 -12.14
CA TYR A 148 -14.67 2.70 -11.49
C TYR A 148 -15.79 3.59 -10.96
N PHE A 149 -15.43 4.70 -10.32
CA PHE A 149 -16.42 5.61 -9.75
C PHE A 149 -17.17 6.43 -10.80
N GLU A 150 -16.55 6.77 -11.91
CA GLU A 150 -17.21 7.39 -13.06
C GLU A 150 -18.28 6.45 -13.66
N GLU A 151 -17.92 5.18 -13.89
CA GLU A 151 -18.86 4.17 -14.38
C GLU A 151 -20.00 3.89 -13.39
N PHE A 152 -19.71 3.85 -12.10
CA PHE A 152 -20.69 3.65 -11.06
C PHE A 152 -21.68 4.84 -10.94
N SER A 153 -21.17 6.06 -11.06
CA SER A 153 -21.98 7.28 -11.06
C SER A 153 -22.91 7.34 -12.27
N SER A 154 -22.44 6.95 -13.45
CA SER A 154 -23.25 6.90 -14.67
C SER A 154 -24.38 5.89 -14.57
N ARG A 155 -24.11 4.70 -14.05
CA ARG A 155 -25.15 3.66 -13.83
C ARG A 155 -26.24 4.07 -12.81
N LYS A 156 -25.89 4.94 -11.84
CA LYS A 156 -26.83 5.44 -10.84
C LYS A 156 -27.70 6.58 -11.35
N ALA A 157 -27.24 7.31 -12.36
CA ALA A 157 -27.99 8.38 -13.01
C ALA A 157 -29.04 7.86 -14.02
N GLU A 158 -28.92 6.60 -14.46
CA GLU A 158 -29.87 5.94 -15.38
C GLU A 158 -31.02 5.18 -14.69
N LYS A 159 -31.04 5.16 -13.37
CA LYS A 159 -32.14 4.57 -12.55
C LYS A 159 -32.96 5.63 -11.83
#